data_6839bb4e73dc232e7b4f18e589c7f562
#
_entry.id   6839bb4e73dc232e7b4f18e589c7f562
#
_cell.length_a   1.000
_cell.length_b   1.000
_cell.length_c   1.000
_cell.angle_alpha   90.00
_cell.angle_beta   90.00
_cell.angle_gamma   90.00
#
_symmetry.space_group_name_H-M   'P 1'
#
loop_
_entity.id
_entity.type
_entity.pdbx_description
1 polymer ?
#
loop_
_entity_poly.entity_id
_entity_poly.type
_entity_poly.pdbx_seq_one_letter_code
_entity_poly.pdbx_strand_id
1 'polypeptide(L)'
;MGETIRIANSSFRIIGVLTPAGGSSFGSQDNEILVPITTAQARLITRSTPDALDVVYVAATDFSTVSAASDEISQILRTRHRTEVGLDDFTVFTQQSILSTAQSVTGILTIFLGGIAAISLLGGGIGIMNIMLVSVTERTREIDLRKALGARKRDILIQFLVESSMLSLIGGIIGILFGWLIAFTVGRVAAATGNNFTPVVGMDAILLATIFSAAVGLFFGIYPANRAAGLEPVEALRYE
;
A
#
# COMPACT_ATOMS: atom_id res chain seq x y z
N MET A 1 23.36 -8.77 40.19
CA MET A 1 22.41 -9.66 40.88
C MET A 1 22.36 -9.27 42.35
N GLY A 2 21.17 -9.33 43.00
CA GLY A 2 21.04 -8.95 44.42
C GLY A 2 20.63 -7.49 44.68
N GLU A 3 20.66 -6.63 43.68
CA GLU A 3 20.14 -5.26 43.80
C GLU A 3 18.62 -5.22 43.95
N THR A 4 18.14 -4.14 44.58
CA THR A 4 16.69 -3.95 44.82
C THR A 4 16.15 -2.90 43.89
N ILE A 5 15.07 -3.23 43.17
CA ILE A 5 14.30 -2.30 42.33
C ILE A 5 12.92 -2.07 42.95
N ARG A 6 12.32 -0.92 42.64
CA ARG A 6 10.91 -0.61 42.99
C ARG A 6 10.02 -0.70 41.80
N ILE A 7 8.99 -1.52 41.93
CA ILE A 7 7.92 -1.68 40.93
C ILE A 7 6.60 -1.35 41.61
N ALA A 8 5.84 -0.40 41.07
CA ALA A 8 4.54 0.01 41.60
C ALA A 8 4.53 0.15 43.14
N ASN A 9 5.49 0.86 43.69
CA ASN A 9 5.65 1.12 45.16
C ASN A 9 6.11 -0.08 46.00
N SER A 10 6.34 -1.27 45.44
CA SER A 10 6.82 -2.47 46.11
C SER A 10 8.30 -2.73 45.77
N SER A 11 9.10 -3.14 46.76
CA SER A 11 10.54 -3.46 46.57
C SER A 11 10.71 -4.92 46.15
N PHE A 12 11.49 -5.15 45.11
CA PHE A 12 11.83 -6.48 44.58
C PHE A 12 13.35 -6.63 44.48
N ARG A 13 13.85 -7.81 44.82
CA ARG A 13 15.26 -8.16 44.65
C ARG A 13 15.48 -8.84 43.32
N ILE A 14 16.44 -8.38 42.54
CA ILE A 14 16.83 -8.97 41.26
C ILE A 14 17.54 -10.30 41.53
N ILE A 15 16.96 -11.41 41.07
CA ILE A 15 17.51 -12.74 41.20
C ILE A 15 18.18 -13.25 39.91
N GLY A 16 17.90 -12.63 38.77
CA GLY A 16 18.50 -12.97 37.48
C GLY A 16 18.28 -11.87 36.45
N VAL A 17 19.08 -11.89 35.40
CA VAL A 17 18.93 -11.09 34.19
C VAL A 17 18.87 -12.05 33.02
N LEU A 18 17.85 -11.91 32.20
CA LEU A 18 17.66 -12.74 30.99
C LEU A 18 18.64 -12.32 29.90
N THR A 19 19.00 -13.26 29.05
CA THR A 19 19.75 -12.96 27.82
C THR A 19 18.84 -12.22 26.85
N PRO A 20 19.31 -11.18 26.14
CA PRO A 20 18.53 -10.48 25.15
C PRO A 20 17.99 -11.45 24.08
N ALA A 21 16.70 -11.43 23.85
CA ALA A 21 16.03 -12.22 22.82
C ALA A 21 15.91 -11.44 21.50
N GLY A 22 16.16 -10.13 21.52
CA GLY A 22 15.99 -9.22 20.41
C GLY A 22 14.54 -8.76 20.25
N GLY A 23 14.36 -7.67 19.50
CA GLY A 23 13.04 -7.12 19.18
C GLY A 23 12.57 -7.53 17.79
N SER A 24 11.26 -7.71 17.63
CA SER A 24 10.60 -7.76 16.34
C SER A 24 9.90 -6.41 16.07
N SER A 25 9.43 -6.20 14.84
CA SER A 25 8.64 -5.01 14.45
C SER A 25 7.37 -4.80 15.30
N PHE A 26 6.97 -5.79 16.08
CA PHE A 26 5.79 -5.76 16.97
C PHE A 26 6.12 -5.53 18.45
N GLY A 27 7.38 -5.26 18.80
CA GLY A 27 7.80 -4.94 20.15
C GLY A 27 9.12 -5.63 20.53
N SER A 28 9.80 -5.06 21.51
CA SER A 28 11.01 -5.66 22.10
C SER A 28 10.59 -6.55 23.26
N GLN A 29 10.96 -7.83 23.22
CA GLN A 29 10.79 -8.76 24.33
C GLN A 29 11.85 -8.56 25.42
N ASP A 30 12.79 -7.65 25.18
CA ASP A 30 13.90 -7.39 26.12
C ASP A 30 13.53 -6.36 27.21
N ASN A 31 12.34 -5.76 27.13
CA ASN A 31 11.86 -4.79 28.12
C ASN A 31 10.76 -5.39 29.01
N GLU A 32 11.01 -6.57 29.56
CA GLU A 32 10.08 -7.30 30.41
C GLU A 32 10.68 -7.58 31.79
N ILE A 33 9.80 -7.59 32.81
CA ILE A 33 10.13 -7.98 34.17
C ILE A 33 9.31 -9.21 34.53
N LEU A 34 10.00 -10.33 34.78
CA LEU A 34 9.34 -11.57 35.20
C LEU A 34 9.24 -11.62 36.72
N VAL A 35 8.03 -11.76 37.23
CA VAL A 35 7.73 -11.89 38.67
C VAL A 35 6.89 -13.13 38.88
N PRO A 36 7.12 -13.92 39.94
CA PRO A 36 6.26 -15.05 40.29
C PRO A 36 4.79 -14.62 40.42
N ILE A 37 3.86 -15.38 39.84
CA ILE A 37 2.45 -14.99 39.76
C ILE A 37 1.82 -14.73 41.13
N THR A 38 2.16 -15.52 42.12
CA THR A 38 1.69 -15.37 43.50
C THR A 38 2.14 -14.05 44.13
N THR A 39 3.36 -13.63 43.82
CA THR A 39 3.92 -12.34 44.28
C THR A 39 3.29 -11.18 43.51
N ALA A 40 3.08 -11.34 42.20
CA ALA A 40 2.40 -10.34 41.38
C ALA A 40 0.98 -10.10 41.86
N GLN A 41 0.21 -11.16 42.10
CA GLN A 41 -1.16 -11.09 42.64
C GLN A 41 -1.22 -10.46 44.02
N ALA A 42 -0.26 -10.74 44.89
CA ALA A 42 -0.27 -10.22 46.28
C ALA A 42 0.20 -8.76 46.38
N ARG A 43 1.04 -8.25 45.46
CA ARG A 43 1.72 -6.96 45.61
C ARG A 43 1.58 -5.96 44.45
N LEU A 44 1.29 -6.44 43.24
CA LEU A 44 1.29 -5.61 42.04
C LEU A 44 -0.10 -5.53 41.39
N ILE A 45 -0.87 -6.61 41.41
CA ILE A 45 -2.13 -6.72 40.69
C ILE A 45 -3.27 -6.71 41.69
N THR A 46 -3.98 -5.58 41.81
CA THR A 46 -5.22 -5.51 42.58
C THR A 46 -6.36 -5.88 41.65
N ARG A 47 -6.81 -7.13 41.69
CA ARG A 47 -7.97 -7.59 40.92
C ARG A 47 -9.23 -7.60 41.80
N SER A 48 -10.35 -7.19 41.21
CA SER A 48 -11.66 -7.25 41.87
C SER A 48 -12.13 -8.69 42.11
N THR A 49 -11.67 -9.62 41.26
CA THR A 49 -11.93 -11.06 41.35
C THR A 49 -10.61 -11.82 41.26
N PRO A 50 -10.24 -12.63 42.29
CA PRO A 50 -8.95 -13.35 42.33
C PRO A 50 -8.75 -14.30 41.17
N ASP A 51 -9.81 -14.87 40.63
CA ASP A 51 -9.77 -15.88 39.56
C ASP A 51 -10.03 -15.32 38.14
N ALA A 52 -10.05 -13.98 38.00
CA ALA A 52 -10.22 -13.37 36.69
C ALA A 52 -8.97 -13.59 35.82
N LEU A 53 -9.19 -14.04 34.60
CA LEU A 53 -8.16 -14.20 33.56
C LEU A 53 -8.33 -13.10 32.54
N ASP A 54 -7.24 -12.42 32.18
CA ASP A 54 -7.25 -11.38 31.14
C ASP A 54 -7.13 -11.97 29.76
N VAL A 55 -6.35 -13.06 29.62
CA VAL A 55 -6.11 -13.74 28.33
C VAL A 55 -6.02 -15.24 28.57
N VAL A 56 -6.60 -15.99 27.65
CA VAL A 56 -6.48 -17.46 27.58
C VAL A 56 -5.93 -17.82 26.21
N TYR A 57 -4.81 -18.52 26.19
CA TYR A 57 -4.24 -19.06 24.96
C TYR A 57 -4.73 -20.48 24.73
N VAL A 58 -5.30 -20.72 23.56
CA VAL A 58 -5.79 -22.04 23.14
C VAL A 58 -5.04 -22.48 21.88
N ALA A 59 -4.56 -23.71 21.88
CA ALA A 59 -3.92 -24.32 20.72
C ALA A 59 -4.90 -25.28 20.04
N ALA A 60 -5.16 -25.07 18.76
CA ALA A 60 -5.89 -26.02 17.93
C ALA A 60 -4.95 -27.16 17.48
N THR A 61 -5.49 -28.33 17.20
CA THR A 61 -4.71 -29.50 16.75
C THR A 61 -4.15 -29.35 15.34
N ASP A 62 -4.85 -28.58 14.50
CA ASP A 62 -4.47 -28.31 13.11
C ASP A 62 -4.93 -26.92 12.70
N PHE A 63 -4.24 -26.32 11.74
CA PHE A 63 -4.58 -24.99 11.21
C PHE A 63 -6.00 -24.93 10.62
N SER A 64 -6.44 -26.00 9.96
CA SER A 64 -7.77 -26.11 9.38
C SER A 64 -8.90 -26.10 10.41
N THR A 65 -8.61 -26.47 11.67
CA THR A 65 -9.59 -26.53 12.77
C THR A 65 -9.67 -25.24 13.59
N VAL A 66 -8.79 -24.26 13.35
CA VAL A 66 -8.75 -22.98 14.11
C VAL A 66 -10.09 -22.24 14.06
N SER A 67 -10.72 -22.17 12.88
CA SER A 67 -12.01 -21.49 12.75
C SER A 67 -13.11 -22.17 13.55
N ALA A 68 -13.22 -23.50 13.44
CA ALA A 68 -14.19 -24.28 14.20
C ALA A 68 -13.97 -24.19 15.72
N ALA A 69 -12.70 -24.25 16.15
CA ALA A 69 -12.35 -24.07 17.57
C ALA A 69 -12.70 -22.66 18.07
N SER A 70 -12.50 -21.61 17.27
CA SER A 70 -12.88 -20.25 17.61
C SER A 70 -14.38 -20.09 17.80
N ASP A 71 -15.17 -20.72 16.93
CA ASP A 71 -16.64 -20.70 17.03
C ASP A 71 -17.13 -21.47 18.27
N GLU A 72 -16.53 -22.61 18.55
CA GLU A 72 -16.85 -23.42 19.74
C GLU A 72 -16.50 -22.67 21.03
N ILE A 73 -15.32 -22.06 21.11
CA ILE A 73 -14.91 -21.21 22.24
C ILE A 73 -15.91 -20.08 22.46
N SER A 74 -16.31 -19.41 21.38
CA SER A 74 -17.27 -18.32 21.45
C SER A 74 -18.62 -18.79 21.99
N GLN A 75 -19.11 -19.94 21.57
CA GLN A 75 -20.37 -20.52 22.08
C GLN A 75 -20.27 -20.89 23.56
N ILE A 76 -19.16 -21.52 23.97
CA ILE A 76 -18.93 -21.90 25.37
C ILE A 76 -18.88 -20.64 26.26
N LEU A 77 -18.12 -19.63 25.85
CA LEU A 77 -17.99 -18.38 26.60
C LEU A 77 -19.34 -17.64 26.71
N ARG A 78 -20.09 -17.50 25.61
CA ARG A 78 -21.44 -16.91 25.65
C ARG A 78 -22.36 -17.62 26.63
N THR A 79 -22.34 -18.95 26.59
CA THR A 79 -23.17 -19.75 27.49
C THR A 79 -22.78 -19.53 28.96
N ARG A 80 -21.48 -19.43 29.26
CA ARG A 80 -20.98 -19.22 30.62
C ARG A 80 -21.16 -17.80 31.11
N HIS A 81 -20.96 -16.81 30.25
CA HIS A 81 -21.11 -15.38 30.56
C HIS A 81 -22.56 -14.91 30.46
N ARG A 82 -23.45 -15.74 29.87
CA ARG A 82 -24.86 -15.43 29.61
C ARG A 82 -25.03 -14.20 28.73
N THR A 83 -24.18 -14.08 27.73
CA THR A 83 -24.24 -13.01 26.73
C THR A 83 -24.95 -13.50 25.48
N GLU A 84 -25.61 -12.58 24.77
CA GLU A 84 -26.24 -12.85 23.47
C GLU A 84 -25.21 -12.68 22.32
N VAL A 85 -25.53 -13.23 21.15
CA VAL A 85 -24.70 -13.08 19.95
C VAL A 85 -24.60 -11.61 19.58
N GLY A 86 -23.38 -11.09 19.52
CA GLY A 86 -23.11 -9.67 19.22
C GLY A 86 -23.03 -8.75 20.44
N LEU A 87 -23.29 -9.25 21.67
CA LEU A 87 -23.09 -8.54 22.92
C LEU A 87 -22.03 -9.23 23.79
N ASP A 88 -21.00 -9.76 23.12
CA ASP A 88 -19.92 -10.49 23.75
C ASP A 88 -19.04 -9.53 24.60
N ASP A 89 -18.73 -9.94 25.82
CA ASP A 89 -17.80 -9.25 26.74
C ASP A 89 -16.37 -9.79 26.62
N PHE A 90 -16.12 -10.59 25.60
CA PHE A 90 -14.83 -11.19 25.25
C PHE A 90 -14.54 -11.03 23.76
N THR A 91 -13.27 -11.20 23.39
CA THR A 91 -12.87 -11.21 21.98
C THR A 91 -11.96 -12.41 21.71
N VAL A 92 -12.28 -13.19 20.70
CA VAL A 92 -11.44 -14.30 20.24
C VAL A 92 -10.56 -13.82 19.09
N PHE A 93 -9.27 -13.78 19.33
CA PHE A 93 -8.28 -13.43 18.32
C PHE A 93 -7.68 -14.69 17.73
N THR A 94 -7.75 -14.86 16.43
CA THR A 94 -7.02 -15.88 15.70
C THR A 94 -5.89 -15.23 14.88
N GLN A 95 -4.85 -16.00 14.55
CA GLN A 95 -3.81 -15.48 13.66
C GLN A 95 -4.38 -15.11 12.28
N GLN A 96 -5.40 -15.83 11.82
CA GLN A 96 -6.11 -15.52 10.58
C GLN A 96 -6.85 -14.17 10.66
N SER A 97 -7.48 -13.85 11.80
CA SER A 97 -8.18 -12.56 11.96
C SER A 97 -7.20 -11.38 11.97
N ILE A 98 -6.00 -11.55 12.52
CA ILE A 98 -4.94 -10.54 12.48
C ILE A 98 -4.48 -10.32 11.03
N LEU A 99 -4.23 -11.42 10.30
CA LEU A 99 -3.84 -11.34 8.89
C LEU A 99 -4.92 -10.69 8.02
N SER A 100 -6.19 -11.06 8.20
CA SER A 100 -7.30 -10.47 7.44
C SER A 100 -7.49 -8.98 7.75
N THR A 101 -7.29 -8.58 9.00
CA THR A 101 -7.31 -7.16 9.38
C THR A 101 -6.16 -6.40 8.72
N ALA A 102 -4.95 -6.95 8.76
CA ALA A 102 -3.79 -6.36 8.10
C ALA A 102 -3.98 -6.24 6.58
N GLN A 103 -4.54 -7.27 5.93
CA GLN A 103 -4.89 -7.25 4.52
C GLN A 103 -5.95 -6.19 4.20
N SER A 104 -6.98 -6.05 5.04
CA SER A 104 -8.03 -5.04 4.89
C SER A 104 -7.46 -3.63 4.99
N VAL A 105 -6.61 -3.35 5.99
CA VAL A 105 -5.94 -2.07 6.14
C VAL A 105 -5.06 -1.76 4.93
N THR A 106 -4.25 -2.74 4.50
CA THR A 106 -3.41 -2.60 3.30
C THR A 106 -4.24 -2.36 2.05
N GLY A 107 -5.38 -3.05 1.91
CA GLY A 107 -6.34 -2.86 0.81
C GLY A 107 -6.89 -1.42 0.77
N ILE A 108 -7.32 -0.89 1.92
CA ILE A 108 -7.81 0.49 2.02
C ILE A 108 -6.72 1.48 1.64
N LEU A 109 -5.50 1.30 2.13
CA LEU A 109 -4.36 2.16 1.78
C LEU A 109 -4.04 2.09 0.28
N THR A 110 -4.10 0.90 -0.31
CA THR A 110 -3.88 0.71 -1.75
C THR A 110 -4.91 1.46 -2.58
N ILE A 111 -6.20 1.37 -2.22
CA ILE A 111 -7.28 2.10 -2.90
C ILE A 111 -7.07 3.61 -2.76
N PHE A 112 -6.73 4.08 -1.56
CA PHE A 112 -6.49 5.50 -1.31
C PHE A 112 -5.31 6.04 -2.12
N LEU A 113 -4.17 5.34 -2.10
CA LEU A 113 -2.99 5.69 -2.89
C LEU A 113 -3.27 5.59 -4.39
N GLY A 114 -4.05 4.58 -4.82
CA GLY A 114 -4.51 4.44 -6.20
C GLY A 114 -5.36 5.62 -6.65
N GLY A 115 -6.22 6.14 -5.79
CA GLY A 115 -7.01 7.35 -6.05
C GLY A 115 -6.14 8.58 -6.26
N ILE A 116 -5.14 8.79 -5.41
CA ILE A 116 -4.16 9.90 -5.56
C ILE A 116 -3.39 9.74 -6.87
N ALA A 117 -2.93 8.54 -7.17
CA ALA A 117 -2.23 8.24 -8.41
C ALA A 117 -3.10 8.53 -9.64
N ALA A 118 -4.39 8.16 -9.61
CA ALA A 118 -5.32 8.43 -10.69
C ALA A 118 -5.50 9.93 -10.95
N ILE A 119 -5.65 10.75 -9.89
CA ILE A 119 -5.74 12.20 -10.00
C ILE A 119 -4.45 12.78 -10.60
N SER A 120 -3.30 12.32 -10.13
CA SER A 120 -1.99 12.75 -10.66
C SER A 120 -1.82 12.38 -12.13
N LEU A 121 -2.31 11.21 -12.51
CA LEU A 121 -2.28 10.70 -13.89
C LEU A 121 -3.18 11.54 -14.82
N LEU A 122 -4.36 11.94 -14.35
CA LEU A 122 -5.24 12.86 -15.07
C LEU A 122 -4.55 14.22 -15.30
N GLY A 123 -3.91 14.77 -14.28
CA GLY A 123 -3.13 16.02 -14.40
C GLY A 123 -1.99 15.90 -15.42
N GLY A 124 -1.23 14.80 -15.36
CA GLY A 124 -0.17 14.51 -16.35
C GLY A 124 -0.72 14.30 -17.77
N GLY A 125 -1.85 13.62 -17.91
CA GLY A 125 -2.53 13.41 -19.18
C GLY A 125 -3.01 14.72 -19.83
N ILE A 126 -3.57 15.65 -19.03
CA ILE A 126 -3.92 17.00 -19.50
C ILE A 126 -2.66 17.75 -19.95
N GLY A 127 -1.55 17.57 -19.25
CA GLY A 127 -0.25 18.11 -19.67
C GLY A 127 0.18 17.60 -21.04
N ILE A 128 0.09 16.28 -21.28
CA ILE A 128 0.38 15.68 -22.60
C ILE A 128 -0.56 16.26 -23.67
N MET A 129 -1.86 16.33 -23.39
CA MET A 129 -2.84 16.89 -24.32
C MET A 129 -2.49 18.34 -24.71
N ASN A 130 -2.11 19.18 -23.75
CA ASN A 130 -1.74 20.57 -23.99
C ASN A 130 -0.48 20.69 -24.84
N ILE A 131 0.57 19.92 -24.56
CA ILE A 131 1.80 19.89 -25.35
C ILE A 131 1.50 19.45 -26.79
N MET A 132 0.67 18.42 -26.94
CA MET A 132 0.29 17.93 -28.26
C MET A 132 -0.55 18.94 -29.06
N LEU A 133 -1.45 19.70 -28.39
CA LEU A 133 -2.20 20.76 -29.06
C LEU A 133 -1.29 21.88 -29.57
N VAL A 134 -0.30 22.28 -28.79
CA VAL A 134 0.71 23.24 -29.22
C VAL A 134 1.51 22.68 -30.39
N SER A 135 1.99 21.44 -30.29
CA SER A 135 2.74 20.77 -31.37
C SER A 135 1.94 20.71 -32.66
N VAL A 136 0.63 20.43 -32.62
CA VAL A 136 -0.24 20.43 -33.80
C VAL A 136 -0.33 21.83 -34.41
N THR A 137 -0.47 22.88 -33.59
CA THR A 137 -0.56 24.27 -34.12
C THR A 137 0.76 24.73 -34.75
N GLU A 138 1.91 24.39 -34.15
CA GLU A 138 3.21 24.74 -34.69
C GLU A 138 3.51 23.97 -36.00
N ARG A 139 3.02 22.75 -36.14
CA ARG A 139 3.25 21.88 -37.33
C ARG A 139 2.11 21.91 -38.35
N THR A 140 1.19 22.87 -38.25
CA THR A 140 0.02 22.93 -39.14
C THR A 140 0.43 22.91 -40.62
N ARG A 141 1.40 23.73 -41.03
CA ARG A 141 1.89 23.78 -42.42
C ARG A 141 2.48 22.44 -42.90
N GLU A 142 3.17 21.73 -42.03
CA GLU A 142 3.73 20.41 -42.35
C GLU A 142 2.63 19.38 -42.56
N ILE A 143 1.60 19.39 -41.69
CA ILE A 143 0.44 18.51 -41.78
C ILE A 143 -0.32 18.76 -43.09
N ASP A 144 -0.50 20.02 -43.47
CA ASP A 144 -1.21 20.39 -44.70
C ASP A 144 -0.43 19.98 -45.92
N LEU A 145 0.90 20.13 -45.93
CA LEU A 145 1.76 19.63 -47.03
C LEU A 145 1.64 18.11 -47.19
N ARG A 146 1.67 17.35 -46.09
CA ARG A 146 1.48 15.88 -46.15
C ARG A 146 0.12 15.50 -46.72
N LYS A 147 -0.96 16.21 -46.35
CA LYS A 147 -2.31 15.99 -46.89
C LYS A 147 -2.39 16.36 -48.33
N ALA A 148 -1.79 17.44 -48.78
CA ALA A 148 -1.71 17.84 -50.18
C ALA A 148 -0.96 16.80 -51.05
N LEU A 149 0.00 16.09 -50.45
CA LEU A 149 0.74 14.98 -51.07
C LEU A 149 -0.02 13.64 -51.02
N GLY A 150 -1.24 13.63 -50.45
CA GLY A 150 -2.13 12.44 -50.45
C GLY A 150 -2.16 11.64 -49.14
N ALA A 151 -1.59 12.13 -48.03
CA ALA A 151 -1.71 11.47 -46.74
C ALA A 151 -3.15 11.42 -46.28
N ARG A 152 -3.61 10.25 -45.85
CA ARG A 152 -4.95 10.04 -45.33
C ARG A 152 -5.10 10.61 -43.92
N LYS A 153 -6.30 11.02 -43.53
CA LYS A 153 -6.61 11.44 -42.14
C LYS A 153 -6.14 10.42 -41.10
N ARG A 154 -6.28 9.13 -41.40
CA ARG A 154 -5.83 8.04 -40.53
C ARG A 154 -4.32 8.04 -40.30
N ASP A 155 -3.52 8.37 -41.32
CA ASP A 155 -2.05 8.35 -41.20
C ASP A 155 -1.57 9.44 -40.25
N ILE A 156 -2.16 10.64 -40.37
CA ILE A 156 -1.91 11.75 -39.46
C ILE A 156 -2.37 11.40 -38.02
N LEU A 157 -3.57 10.83 -37.89
CA LEU A 157 -4.10 10.44 -36.57
C LEU A 157 -3.19 9.42 -35.88
N ILE A 158 -2.78 8.35 -36.56
CA ILE A 158 -1.90 7.31 -36.02
C ILE A 158 -0.54 7.92 -35.65
N GLN A 159 0.01 8.81 -36.47
CA GLN A 159 1.27 9.48 -36.17
C GLN A 159 1.22 10.21 -34.82
N PHE A 160 0.20 11.06 -34.60
CA PHE A 160 0.07 11.81 -33.35
C PHE A 160 -0.28 10.92 -32.14
N LEU A 161 -1.04 9.83 -32.34
CA LEU A 161 -1.30 8.84 -31.29
C LEU A 161 -0.03 8.09 -30.88
N VAL A 162 0.80 7.73 -31.83
CA VAL A 162 2.10 7.10 -31.54
C VAL A 162 3.00 8.08 -30.79
N GLU A 163 3.06 9.34 -31.25
CA GLU A 163 3.88 10.38 -30.59
C GLU A 163 3.45 10.61 -29.14
N SER A 164 2.15 10.76 -28.87
CA SER A 164 1.63 10.93 -27.50
C SER A 164 1.87 9.68 -26.63
N SER A 165 1.73 8.49 -27.20
CA SER A 165 1.99 7.22 -26.50
C SER A 165 3.48 7.06 -26.17
N MET A 166 4.37 7.41 -27.08
CA MET A 166 5.83 7.38 -26.83
C MET A 166 6.22 8.38 -25.73
N LEU A 167 5.66 9.60 -25.75
CA LEU A 167 5.91 10.60 -24.73
C LEU A 167 5.48 10.08 -23.34
N SER A 168 4.31 9.49 -23.27
CA SER A 168 3.78 8.90 -22.03
C SER A 168 4.60 7.70 -21.57
N LEU A 169 5.02 6.81 -22.47
CA LEU A 169 5.87 5.66 -22.14
C LEU A 169 7.24 6.07 -21.60
N ILE A 170 7.86 7.10 -22.19
CA ILE A 170 9.13 7.65 -21.67
C ILE A 170 8.93 8.17 -20.24
N GLY A 171 7.87 8.94 -20.02
CA GLY A 171 7.47 9.38 -18.67
C GLY A 171 7.24 8.22 -17.71
N GLY A 172 6.58 7.15 -18.17
CA GLY A 172 6.34 5.92 -17.41
C GLY A 172 7.65 5.20 -17.03
N ILE A 173 8.60 5.07 -17.95
CA ILE A 173 9.92 4.48 -17.67
C ILE A 173 10.67 5.30 -16.63
N ILE A 174 10.69 6.62 -16.77
CA ILE A 174 11.30 7.53 -15.79
C ILE A 174 10.62 7.35 -14.43
N GLY A 175 9.28 7.27 -14.38
CA GLY A 175 8.51 7.05 -13.17
C GLY A 175 8.85 5.71 -12.49
N ILE A 176 9.00 4.63 -13.27
CA ILE A 176 9.40 3.31 -12.76
C ILE A 176 10.81 3.37 -12.16
N LEU A 177 11.75 4.04 -12.81
CA LEU A 177 13.12 4.21 -12.31
C LEU A 177 13.14 5.00 -11.00
N PHE A 178 12.37 6.08 -10.91
CA PHE A 178 12.23 6.85 -9.66
C PHE A 178 11.56 6.03 -8.55
N GLY A 179 10.50 5.30 -8.86
CA GLY A 179 9.83 4.42 -7.90
C GLY A 179 10.77 3.33 -7.37
N TRP A 180 11.56 2.72 -8.25
CA TRP A 180 12.58 1.74 -7.87
C TRP A 180 13.68 2.37 -6.99
N LEU A 181 14.16 3.57 -7.35
CA LEU A 181 15.16 4.29 -6.57
C LEU A 181 14.67 4.63 -5.16
N ILE A 182 13.41 5.08 -5.05
CA ILE A 182 12.78 5.36 -3.74
C ILE A 182 12.67 4.06 -2.92
N ALA A 183 12.19 2.96 -3.50
CA ALA A 183 12.10 1.68 -2.82
C ALA A 183 13.48 1.21 -2.34
N PHE A 184 14.51 1.33 -3.19
CA PHE A 184 15.88 0.99 -2.83
C PHE A 184 16.43 1.83 -1.66
N THR A 185 16.22 3.14 -1.69
CA THR A 185 16.69 4.04 -0.61
C THR A 185 15.97 3.76 0.70
N VAL A 186 14.65 3.54 0.67
CA VAL A 186 13.86 3.16 1.85
C VAL A 186 14.37 1.85 2.45
N GLY A 187 14.65 0.84 1.60
CA GLY A 187 15.21 -0.43 2.07
C GLY A 187 16.58 -0.26 2.74
N ARG A 188 17.46 0.58 2.17
CA ARG A 188 18.79 0.86 2.74
C ARG A 188 18.69 1.59 4.08
N VAL A 189 17.80 2.57 4.22
CA VAL A 189 17.57 3.28 5.47
C VAL A 189 16.98 2.35 6.53
N ALA A 190 16.00 1.51 6.16
CA ALA A 190 15.41 0.54 7.07
C ALA A 190 16.46 -0.44 7.61
N ALA A 191 17.34 -0.96 6.75
CA ALA A 191 18.43 -1.85 7.14
C ALA A 191 19.43 -1.14 8.10
N ALA A 192 19.72 0.14 7.86
CA ALA A 192 20.62 0.92 8.73
C ALA A 192 20.02 1.19 10.13
N THR A 193 18.69 1.19 10.26
CA THR A 193 17.97 1.34 11.55
C THR A 193 17.68 0.02 12.25
N GLY A 194 18.22 -1.11 11.73
CA GLY A 194 18.02 -2.44 12.32
C GLY A 194 16.68 -3.10 11.95
N ASN A 195 15.91 -2.50 11.07
CA ASN A 195 14.66 -3.07 10.57
C ASN A 195 14.93 -3.86 9.27
N ASN A 196 14.61 -5.15 9.26
CA ASN A 196 14.71 -6.01 8.07
C ASN A 196 13.53 -5.81 7.11
N PHE A 197 13.28 -4.57 6.70
CA PHE A 197 12.27 -4.25 5.72
C PHE A 197 12.90 -4.08 4.33
N THR A 198 12.61 -4.99 3.42
CA THR A 198 13.10 -4.97 2.04
C THR A 198 11.93 -4.73 1.09
N PRO A 199 11.69 -3.48 0.63
CA PRO A 199 10.65 -3.23 -0.35
C PRO A 199 11.03 -3.89 -1.68
N VAL A 200 10.10 -4.65 -2.24
CA VAL A 200 10.27 -5.33 -3.53
C VAL A 200 9.33 -4.68 -4.55
N VAL A 201 9.90 -4.23 -5.66
CA VAL A 201 9.11 -3.78 -6.81
C VAL A 201 8.81 -4.99 -7.68
N GLY A 202 7.56 -5.46 -7.63
CA GLY A 202 7.11 -6.62 -8.40
C GLY A 202 7.01 -6.34 -9.90
N MET A 203 7.13 -7.38 -10.70
CA MET A 203 6.95 -7.30 -12.16
C MET A 203 5.53 -6.90 -12.55
N ASP A 204 4.54 -7.29 -11.75
CA ASP A 204 3.14 -6.90 -11.86
C ASP A 204 2.95 -5.38 -11.77
N ALA A 205 3.62 -4.72 -10.83
CA ALA A 205 3.60 -3.27 -10.69
C ALA A 205 4.25 -2.56 -11.89
N ILE A 206 5.36 -3.10 -12.42
CA ILE A 206 6.03 -2.56 -13.61
C ILE A 206 5.14 -2.68 -14.84
N LEU A 207 4.52 -3.85 -15.05
CA LEU A 207 3.61 -4.08 -16.17
C LEU A 207 2.38 -3.18 -16.07
N LEU A 208 1.78 -3.08 -14.88
CA LEU A 208 0.64 -2.21 -14.63
C LEU A 208 1.00 -0.74 -14.95
N ALA A 209 2.11 -0.23 -14.43
CA ALA A 209 2.58 1.13 -14.70
C ALA A 209 2.79 1.39 -16.19
N THR A 210 3.38 0.44 -16.91
CA THR A 210 3.65 0.55 -18.36
C THR A 210 2.34 0.58 -19.16
N ILE A 211 1.40 -0.32 -18.85
CA ILE A 211 0.10 -0.40 -19.53
C ILE A 211 -0.71 0.88 -19.27
N PHE A 212 -0.78 1.33 -18.02
CA PHE A 212 -1.49 2.57 -17.68
C PHE A 212 -0.85 3.79 -18.33
N SER A 213 0.47 3.88 -18.37
CA SER A 213 1.19 4.96 -19.04
C SER A 213 0.83 5.01 -20.53
N ALA A 214 0.88 3.89 -21.23
CA ALA A 214 0.48 3.81 -22.64
C ALA A 214 -1.00 4.19 -22.85
N ALA A 215 -1.88 3.71 -21.98
CA ALA A 215 -3.33 4.01 -22.05
C ALA A 215 -3.60 5.52 -21.88
N VAL A 216 -2.90 6.19 -20.95
CA VAL A 216 -3.01 7.64 -20.75
C VAL A 216 -2.52 8.41 -21.97
N GLY A 217 -1.36 8.04 -22.53
CA GLY A 217 -0.84 8.66 -23.76
C GLY A 217 -1.82 8.54 -24.93
N LEU A 218 -2.43 7.35 -25.11
CA LEU A 218 -3.47 7.12 -26.09
C LEU A 218 -4.72 7.96 -25.83
N PHE A 219 -5.27 7.90 -24.63
CA PHE A 219 -6.53 8.57 -24.27
C PHE A 219 -6.43 10.08 -24.44
N PHE A 220 -5.42 10.71 -23.86
CA PHE A 220 -5.21 12.15 -23.94
C PHE A 220 -4.65 12.60 -25.30
N GLY A 221 -4.06 11.69 -26.09
CA GLY A 221 -3.62 11.92 -27.45
C GLY A 221 -4.74 11.92 -28.49
N ILE A 222 -5.89 11.28 -28.23
CA ILE A 222 -7.01 11.19 -29.19
C ILE A 222 -7.50 12.56 -29.63
N TYR A 223 -7.73 13.47 -28.70
CA TYR A 223 -8.28 14.79 -29.00
C TYR A 223 -7.36 15.63 -29.89
N PRO A 224 -6.07 15.85 -29.56
CA PRO A 224 -5.16 16.58 -30.43
C PRO A 224 -4.89 15.88 -31.78
N ALA A 225 -4.83 14.54 -31.78
CA ALA A 225 -4.66 13.76 -33.01
C ALA A 225 -5.84 13.93 -33.98
N ASN A 226 -7.08 13.89 -33.46
CA ASN A 226 -8.27 14.16 -34.25
C ASN A 226 -8.32 15.59 -34.79
N ARG A 227 -7.88 16.57 -34.00
CA ARG A 227 -7.80 17.96 -34.42
C ARG A 227 -6.79 18.11 -35.56
N ALA A 228 -5.59 17.53 -35.46
CA ALA A 228 -4.59 17.50 -36.54
C ALA A 228 -5.12 16.81 -37.81
N ALA A 229 -5.80 15.67 -37.65
CA ALA A 229 -6.38 14.95 -38.76
C ALA A 229 -7.57 15.69 -39.42
N GLY A 230 -8.23 16.59 -38.71
CA GLY A 230 -9.35 17.39 -39.19
C GLY A 230 -8.98 18.66 -39.98
N LEU A 231 -7.73 19.13 -39.90
CA LEU A 231 -7.28 20.34 -40.65
C LEU A 231 -7.55 20.19 -42.13
N GLU A 232 -8.07 21.24 -42.81
CA GLU A 232 -8.32 21.24 -44.23
C GLU A 232 -7.18 21.94 -44.98
N PRO A 233 -6.67 21.37 -46.08
CA PRO A 233 -5.51 21.92 -46.82
C PRO A 233 -5.66 23.36 -47.34
N VAL A 234 -6.89 23.87 -47.35
CA VAL A 234 -7.20 25.20 -47.90
C VAL A 234 -6.98 26.35 -46.95
N GLU A 235 -6.98 26.11 -45.61
CA GLU A 235 -6.78 27.18 -44.61
C GLU A 235 -5.30 27.61 -44.49
N ALA A 236 -4.35 26.75 -44.78
CA ALA A 236 -2.91 27.08 -44.69
C ALA A 236 -2.42 28.07 -45.77
N LEU A 237 -3.13 28.16 -46.90
CA LEU A 237 -2.78 29.12 -47.97
C LEU A 237 -3.45 30.48 -47.83
N ARG A 238 -4.31 30.63 -46.79
CA ARG A 238 -5.12 31.88 -46.62
C ARG A 238 -4.56 32.80 -45.52
N TYR A 239 -3.55 32.35 -44.79
CA TYR A 239 -2.85 33.18 -43.81
C TYR A 239 -1.47 33.61 -44.39
N GLU A 240 -1.48 34.55 -45.30
CA GLU A 240 -0.44 35.55 -45.54
C GLU A 240 -0.92 36.90 -45.08
#